data_30cfb30d776a4a1334fb28ed4a56d8fa
#
_entry.id   30cfb30d776a4a1334fb28ed4a56d8fa
#
_cell.length_a   1.000
_cell.length_b   1.000
_cell.length_c   1.000
_cell.angle_alpha   90.00
_cell.angle_beta   90.00
_cell.angle_gamma   90.00
#
_symmetry.space_group_name_H-M   'P 1'
#
loop_
_entity.id
_entity.type
_entity.pdbx_description
1 polymer ?
#
loop_
_entity_poly.entity_id
_entity_poly.type
_entity_poly.pdbx_seq_one_letter_code
_entity_poly.pdbx_strand_id
1 'polypeptide(L)'
;MKTNETLKLLDGKDFLDKIYHFSYHRCNTSFEAEDLCSDIVLAVISAIHKQERIDNFYAFVWTVARRVYADYCEKRNAERQVFSIENSDLMLASKENEIEEFVEEAAEQEQISRIFKEIAFLSKAYRKVMVMFYIDELKVKEIATRLNINETTVKQRLFSARNSVRKEVKTMSERTYVLKPVKLAIPGTGYPCGNDPRSKTERMFSQNLIYLCKDKPKSAKELSEKLCMPMPYIEEELEIQCHGENGEYGMLRKLENGKYAVNIHLVDYDEYDQANKIYEKHLPEFCEIIKNTLKRNGEKILSFPYLSEQKDLRFIMWSLISTTVWDFEKRINKVIAEKYFADIVPVNRPFSCVAVAYTDEQHPEFDFYGSDGINATSIGGYKSVFVSNIYGKRIDKHFHCEHNLSHDPELLMVLRAIGGIAIEELSENEKEIAAKALECGYLRKNGNIIEPKIILIDRKNETDFYNLSFDFNNDMGTVIEQIAAEISVFMRAHIPEHLMNEYQIYTRLIAGVRILAKAIEECINEGLLAEPENRVGAEGVLMIVER
;
A
#
# COMPACT_ATOMS: atom_id res chain seq x y z
N MET A 1 -12.68 35.18 -18.73
CA MET A 1 -11.72 34.06 -18.71
C MET A 1 -12.34 32.87 -19.39
N LYS A 2 -11.57 32.09 -20.15
CA LYS A 2 -12.05 30.84 -20.75
C LYS A 2 -12.06 29.73 -19.68
N THR A 3 -12.90 28.77 -19.82
CA THR A 3 -13.11 27.66 -18.86
C THR A 3 -11.81 27.02 -18.35
N ASN A 4 -10.81 26.77 -19.23
CA ASN A 4 -9.51 26.19 -18.85
C ASN A 4 -8.62 27.14 -18.02
N GLU A 5 -8.75 28.44 -18.16
CA GLU A 5 -8.02 29.42 -17.33
C GLU A 5 -8.68 29.55 -15.95
N THR A 6 -10.00 29.41 -15.90
CA THR A 6 -10.78 29.47 -14.66
C THR A 6 -10.55 28.22 -13.81
N LEU A 7 -10.41 27.03 -14.42
CA LEU A 7 -10.11 25.78 -13.70
C LEU A 7 -8.73 25.83 -13.03
N LYS A 8 -7.73 26.49 -13.63
CA LYS A 8 -6.42 26.68 -12.99
C LYS A 8 -6.45 27.52 -11.72
N LEU A 9 -7.46 28.37 -11.55
CA LEU A 9 -7.63 29.16 -10.33
C LEU A 9 -8.21 28.34 -9.17
N LEU A 10 -8.87 27.19 -9.47
CA LEU A 10 -9.33 26.25 -8.46
C LEU A 10 -8.17 25.50 -7.79
N ASP A 11 -7.07 25.28 -8.50
CA ASP A 11 -5.87 24.65 -7.96
C ASP A 11 -5.10 25.61 -7.01
N GLY A 12 -5.50 26.88 -6.97
CA GLY A 12 -4.92 27.86 -6.07
C GLY A 12 -5.32 27.59 -4.61
N LYS A 13 -4.31 27.42 -3.73
CA LYS A 13 -4.49 27.24 -2.28
C LYS A 13 -5.41 28.30 -1.66
N ASP A 14 -5.32 29.52 -2.14
CA ASP A 14 -6.13 30.67 -1.73
C ASP A 14 -7.65 30.45 -1.94
N PHE A 15 -8.02 29.72 -2.98
CA PHE A 15 -9.40 29.37 -3.26
C PHE A 15 -9.99 28.42 -2.20
N LEU A 16 -9.33 27.29 -1.95
CA LEU A 16 -9.79 26.27 -1.00
C LEU A 16 -9.80 26.82 0.44
N ASP A 17 -8.77 27.56 0.83
CA ASP A 17 -8.68 28.19 2.15
C ASP A 17 -9.84 29.17 2.39
N LYS A 18 -10.22 29.98 1.40
CA LYS A 18 -11.34 30.92 1.50
C LYS A 18 -12.69 30.20 1.60
N ILE A 19 -12.89 29.14 0.84
CA ILE A 19 -14.14 28.36 0.92
C ILE A 19 -14.25 27.61 2.23
N TYR A 20 -13.16 27.01 2.71
CA TYR A 20 -13.16 26.34 4.02
C TYR A 20 -13.43 27.33 5.15
N HIS A 21 -12.80 28.50 5.14
CA HIS A 21 -13.03 29.56 6.13
C HIS A 21 -14.48 30.06 6.10
N PHE A 22 -15.04 30.24 4.91
CA PHE A 22 -16.46 30.57 4.75
C PHE A 22 -17.38 29.51 5.39
N SER A 23 -17.06 28.22 5.18
CA SER A 23 -17.82 27.09 5.72
C SER A 23 -17.67 26.98 7.24
N TYR A 24 -16.44 27.12 7.74
CA TYR A 24 -16.10 27.00 9.16
C TYR A 24 -16.85 28.01 10.05
N HIS A 25 -16.99 29.25 9.59
CA HIS A 25 -17.74 30.28 10.34
C HIS A 25 -19.26 30.11 10.29
N ARG A 26 -19.76 29.14 9.51
CA ARG A 26 -21.21 28.94 9.29
C ARG A 26 -21.71 27.59 9.79
N CYS A 27 -20.80 26.71 10.21
CA CYS A 27 -21.11 25.39 10.73
C CYS A 27 -20.79 25.30 12.23
N ASN A 28 -21.41 24.35 12.93
CA ASN A 28 -21.20 24.19 14.38
C ASN A 28 -20.04 23.23 14.69
N THR A 29 -19.63 22.41 13.72
CA THR A 29 -18.54 21.46 13.87
C THR A 29 -17.60 21.55 12.66
N SER A 30 -16.31 21.18 12.85
CA SER A 30 -15.34 21.10 11.77
C SER A 30 -15.78 20.12 10.68
N PHE A 31 -16.46 19.05 11.05
CA PHE A 31 -16.98 18.04 10.14
C PHE A 31 -18.05 18.61 9.20
N GLU A 32 -19.03 19.33 9.76
CA GLU A 32 -20.04 20.05 8.95
C GLU A 32 -19.39 21.10 8.03
N ALA A 33 -18.31 21.74 8.48
CA ALA A 33 -17.58 22.72 7.69
C ALA A 33 -16.84 22.10 6.51
N GLU A 34 -16.27 20.93 6.69
CA GLU A 34 -15.60 20.14 5.63
C GLU A 34 -16.60 19.67 4.58
N ASP A 35 -17.77 19.16 5.01
CA ASP A 35 -18.85 18.75 4.11
C ASP A 35 -19.38 19.93 3.31
N LEU A 36 -19.69 21.04 3.95
CA LEU A 36 -20.14 22.25 3.26
C LEU A 36 -19.07 22.81 2.30
N CYS A 37 -17.80 22.78 2.69
CA CYS A 37 -16.69 23.18 1.83
C CYS A 37 -16.63 22.30 0.58
N SER A 38 -16.75 21.01 0.74
CA SER A 38 -16.73 20.02 -0.37
C SER A 38 -17.91 20.24 -1.32
N ASP A 39 -19.11 20.45 -0.79
CA ASP A 39 -20.32 20.74 -1.57
C ASP A 39 -20.18 22.03 -2.38
N ILE A 40 -19.62 23.09 -1.79
CA ILE A 40 -19.35 24.36 -2.49
C ILE A 40 -18.36 24.15 -3.63
N VAL A 41 -17.25 23.47 -3.38
CA VAL A 41 -16.21 23.19 -4.40
C VAL A 41 -16.79 22.42 -5.57
N LEU A 42 -17.55 21.35 -5.31
CA LEU A 42 -18.21 20.56 -6.34
C LEU A 42 -19.24 21.38 -7.14
N ALA A 43 -20.02 22.22 -6.47
CA ALA A 43 -20.99 23.09 -7.13
C ALA A 43 -20.28 24.14 -8.00
N VAL A 44 -19.16 24.72 -7.55
CA VAL A 44 -18.34 25.66 -8.33
C VAL A 44 -17.78 24.99 -9.57
N ILE A 45 -17.17 23.80 -9.46
CA ILE A 45 -16.67 23.01 -10.59
C ILE A 45 -17.78 22.73 -11.60
N SER A 46 -18.93 22.23 -11.11
CA SER A 46 -20.08 21.94 -11.96
C SER A 46 -20.63 23.19 -12.66
N ALA A 47 -20.63 24.33 -11.98
CA ALA A 47 -21.11 25.59 -12.56
C ALA A 47 -20.14 26.18 -13.58
N ILE A 48 -18.82 26.04 -13.39
CA ILE A 48 -17.79 26.44 -14.37
C ILE A 48 -17.95 25.68 -15.68
N HIS A 49 -18.22 24.37 -15.63
CA HIS A 49 -18.41 23.54 -16.83
C HIS A 49 -19.66 23.91 -17.64
N LYS A 50 -20.63 24.62 -17.02
CA LYS A 50 -21.88 25.04 -17.67
C LYS A 50 -21.80 26.44 -18.28
N GLN A 51 -20.71 27.17 -18.04
CA GLN A 51 -20.55 28.55 -18.54
C GLN A 51 -19.38 28.66 -19.50
N GLU A 52 -19.60 29.31 -20.64
CA GLU A 52 -18.56 29.55 -21.66
C GLU A 52 -17.56 30.65 -21.25
N ARG A 53 -17.96 31.59 -20.38
CA ARG A 53 -17.13 32.71 -19.94
C ARG A 53 -17.51 33.21 -18.55
N ILE A 54 -16.51 33.41 -17.72
CA ILE A 54 -16.64 34.00 -16.37
C ILE A 54 -15.81 35.30 -16.34
N ASP A 55 -16.49 36.43 -16.09
CA ASP A 55 -15.86 37.75 -16.10
C ASP A 55 -15.10 38.03 -14.80
N ASN A 56 -15.64 37.64 -13.66
CA ASN A 56 -14.99 37.74 -12.36
C ASN A 56 -15.12 36.41 -11.59
N PHE A 57 -13.99 35.75 -11.42
CA PHE A 57 -13.93 34.40 -10.81
C PHE A 57 -14.44 34.40 -9.36
N TYR A 58 -13.93 35.28 -8.52
CA TYR A 58 -14.33 35.28 -7.10
C TYR A 58 -15.78 35.70 -6.89
N ALA A 59 -16.28 36.69 -7.61
CA ALA A 59 -17.69 37.07 -7.56
C ALA A 59 -18.60 35.89 -7.95
N PHE A 60 -18.21 35.15 -8.95
CA PHE A 60 -18.91 33.93 -9.39
C PHE A 60 -18.87 32.84 -8.31
N VAL A 61 -17.70 32.55 -7.74
CA VAL A 61 -17.52 31.55 -6.66
C VAL A 61 -18.39 31.90 -5.45
N TRP A 62 -18.39 33.17 -5.02
CA TRP A 62 -19.21 33.61 -3.88
C TRP A 62 -20.71 33.50 -4.13
N THR A 63 -21.15 33.72 -5.36
CA THR A 63 -22.55 33.53 -5.75
C THR A 63 -22.95 32.05 -5.63
N VAL A 64 -22.10 31.13 -6.08
CA VAL A 64 -22.33 29.69 -5.94
C VAL A 64 -22.27 29.26 -4.47
N ALA A 65 -21.27 29.73 -3.71
CA ALA A 65 -21.10 29.38 -2.30
C ALA A 65 -22.30 29.79 -1.44
N ARG A 66 -22.86 31.00 -1.68
CA ARG A 66 -24.05 31.47 -0.98
C ARG A 66 -25.29 30.63 -1.30
N ARG A 67 -25.43 30.18 -2.54
CA ARG A 67 -26.52 29.31 -2.95
C ARG A 67 -26.43 27.93 -2.28
N VAL A 68 -25.27 27.31 -2.30
CA VAL A 68 -25.04 26.02 -1.63
C VAL A 68 -25.28 26.14 -0.12
N TYR A 69 -24.83 27.24 0.49
CA TYR A 69 -25.08 27.50 1.91
C TYR A 69 -26.57 27.69 2.21
N ALA A 70 -27.33 28.36 1.34
CA ALA A 70 -28.78 28.48 1.50
C ALA A 70 -29.47 27.11 1.46
N ASP A 71 -29.09 26.26 0.47
CA ASP A 71 -29.60 24.89 0.35
C ASP A 71 -29.22 24.03 1.59
N TYR A 72 -28.01 24.23 2.14
CA TYR A 72 -27.55 23.59 3.38
C TYR A 72 -28.43 24.05 4.59
N CYS A 73 -28.71 25.34 4.70
CA CYS A 73 -29.57 25.88 5.76
C CYS A 73 -31.01 25.37 5.64
N GLU A 74 -31.54 25.24 4.41
CA GLU A 74 -32.89 24.71 4.19
C GLU A 74 -32.96 23.22 4.58
N LYS A 75 -31.99 22.40 4.17
CA LYS A 75 -31.90 20.99 4.61
C LYS A 75 -31.83 20.87 6.14
N ARG A 76 -30.99 21.68 6.76
CA ARG A 76 -30.80 21.68 8.22
C ARG A 76 -32.05 22.18 8.96
N ASN A 77 -32.77 23.15 8.39
CA ASN A 77 -34.04 23.61 8.93
C ASN A 77 -35.17 22.58 8.75
N ALA A 78 -35.17 21.84 7.62
CA ALA A 78 -36.10 20.74 7.43
C ALA A 78 -35.85 19.60 8.43
N GLU A 79 -34.59 19.30 8.75
CA GLU A 79 -34.21 18.35 9.81
C GLU A 79 -34.56 18.88 11.22
N ARG A 80 -34.50 20.20 11.44
CA ARG A 80 -34.90 20.85 12.70
C ARG A 80 -36.40 21.10 12.84
N GLN A 81 -37.18 21.11 11.76
CA GLN A 81 -38.64 21.24 11.79
C GLN A 81 -39.38 20.06 12.43
N VAL A 82 -38.67 19.05 12.92
CA VAL A 82 -39.21 18.12 13.92
C VAL A 82 -39.27 18.76 15.32
N PHE A 83 -38.60 19.89 15.56
CA PHE A 83 -38.67 20.64 16.83
C PHE A 83 -38.73 22.16 16.60
N SER A 84 -39.97 22.69 16.76
CA SER A 84 -40.41 24.06 17.10
C SER A 84 -39.98 25.28 16.26
N ILE A 85 -41.03 25.96 15.89
CA ILE A 85 -41.30 27.29 15.34
C ILE A 85 -40.73 28.43 16.20
N GLU A 86 -40.13 29.41 15.58
CA GLU A 86 -40.37 30.87 15.62
C GLU A 86 -39.11 31.71 15.35
N ASN A 87 -39.24 32.54 14.42
CA ASN A 87 -39.03 33.97 14.25
C ASN A 87 -38.12 34.45 13.10
N SER A 88 -38.79 35.31 12.39
CA SER A 88 -38.57 36.06 11.18
C SER A 88 -37.58 37.23 11.28
N ASP A 89 -37.26 37.72 10.07
CA ASP A 89 -36.84 39.07 9.66
C ASP A 89 -35.37 39.45 9.77
N LEU A 90 -34.74 39.63 8.60
CA LEU A 90 -33.71 40.64 8.44
C LEU A 90 -33.74 41.29 7.04
N MET A 91 -34.03 42.56 7.10
CA MET A 91 -34.07 43.54 5.99
C MET A 91 -32.71 43.77 5.33
N LEU A 92 -32.76 44.01 4.03
CA LEU A 92 -31.74 44.62 3.21
C LEU A 92 -31.65 46.12 3.45
N ALA A 93 -30.47 46.65 3.76
CA ALA A 93 -30.17 48.08 3.68
C ALA A 93 -28.80 48.31 3.04
N SER A 94 -28.79 49.16 2.04
CA SER A 94 -27.63 49.62 1.27
C SER A 94 -26.94 50.82 1.88
N LYS A 95 -25.59 50.87 1.91
CA LYS A 95 -24.84 52.14 2.05
C LYS A 95 -23.42 52.02 1.47
N GLU A 96 -23.04 53.04 0.74
CA GLU A 96 -21.76 53.16 0.00
C GLU A 96 -20.51 53.38 0.89
N ASN A 97 -20.68 53.66 2.19
CA ASN A 97 -19.55 53.78 3.13
C ASN A 97 -19.01 52.46 3.68
N GLU A 98 -19.66 51.34 3.38
CA GLU A 98 -19.29 50.02 3.88
C GLU A 98 -18.10 49.41 3.10
N ILE A 99 -17.69 49.98 1.95
CA ILE A 99 -16.63 49.41 1.12
C ILE A 99 -15.24 49.72 1.69
N GLU A 100 -15.03 50.91 2.24
CA GLU A 100 -13.74 51.29 2.85
C GLU A 100 -13.54 50.61 4.21
N GLU A 101 -14.57 50.54 5.09
CA GLU A 101 -14.54 49.75 6.31
C GLU A 101 -14.38 48.25 6.03
N PHE A 102 -15.02 47.73 4.97
CA PHE A 102 -14.89 46.34 4.57
C PHE A 102 -13.48 45.99 4.04
N VAL A 103 -12.81 46.94 3.38
CA VAL A 103 -11.42 46.77 2.89
C VAL A 103 -10.43 46.81 4.05
N GLU A 104 -10.64 47.69 5.06
CA GLU A 104 -9.80 47.73 6.26
C GLU A 104 -10.04 46.49 7.16
N GLU A 105 -11.28 46.06 7.39
CA GLU A 105 -11.60 44.80 8.09
C GLU A 105 -11.09 43.59 7.35
N ALA A 106 -11.17 43.57 6.02
CA ALA A 106 -10.61 42.47 5.21
C ALA A 106 -9.08 42.42 5.28
N ALA A 107 -8.40 43.56 5.31
CA ALA A 107 -6.95 43.65 5.46
C ALA A 107 -6.50 43.21 6.88
N GLU A 108 -7.24 43.58 7.92
CA GLU A 108 -7.00 43.13 9.29
C GLU A 108 -7.25 41.62 9.43
N GLN A 109 -8.36 41.10 8.87
CA GLN A 109 -8.68 39.68 8.85
C GLN A 109 -7.65 38.89 8.08
N GLU A 110 -7.12 39.41 6.98
CA GLU A 110 -6.04 38.78 6.23
C GLU A 110 -4.75 38.71 7.06
N GLN A 111 -4.39 39.76 7.79
CA GLN A 111 -3.24 39.74 8.71
C GLN A 111 -3.43 38.75 9.86
N ILE A 112 -4.61 38.71 10.45
CA ILE A 112 -4.98 37.76 11.51
C ILE A 112 -4.92 36.34 10.95
N SER A 113 -5.49 36.09 9.77
CA SER A 113 -5.43 34.78 9.10
C SER A 113 -3.99 34.32 8.83
N ARG A 114 -3.10 35.24 8.42
CA ARG A 114 -1.67 34.96 8.23
C ARG A 114 -0.99 34.58 9.54
N ILE A 115 -1.30 35.26 10.63
CA ILE A 115 -0.76 34.95 11.96
C ILE A 115 -1.23 33.57 12.41
N PHE A 116 -2.51 33.24 12.25
CA PHE A 116 -3.05 31.91 12.60
C PHE A 116 -2.42 30.79 11.75
N LYS A 117 -2.22 31.02 10.44
CA LYS A 117 -1.48 30.08 9.59
C LYS A 117 -0.08 29.82 10.14
N GLU A 118 0.67 30.87 10.50
CA GLU A 118 2.03 30.71 11.04
C GLU A 118 2.03 30.04 12.42
N ILE A 119 1.03 30.29 13.27
CA ILE A 119 0.85 29.57 14.53
C ILE A 119 0.64 28.06 14.29
N ALA A 120 -0.08 27.69 13.23
CA ALA A 120 -0.29 26.29 12.86
C ALA A 120 1.00 25.56 12.44
N PHE A 121 2.02 26.29 11.93
CA PHE A 121 3.33 25.73 11.62
C PHE A 121 4.29 25.67 12.81
N LEU A 122 3.91 26.20 13.98
CA LEU A 122 4.70 26.05 15.19
C LEU A 122 4.65 24.61 15.72
N SER A 123 5.74 24.17 16.34
CA SER A 123 5.73 22.88 17.04
C SER A 123 4.67 22.86 18.17
N LYS A 124 4.17 21.66 18.49
CA LYS A 124 3.13 21.43 19.51
C LYS A 124 3.34 22.20 20.82
N ALA A 125 4.59 22.27 21.29
CA ALA A 125 4.94 22.95 22.52
C ALA A 125 4.76 24.48 22.45
N TYR A 126 5.15 25.09 21.34
CA TYR A 126 5.02 26.53 21.11
C TYR A 126 3.57 26.91 20.72
N ARG A 127 2.94 26.10 19.89
CA ARG A 127 1.54 26.30 19.48
C ARG A 127 0.60 26.28 20.67
N LYS A 128 0.74 25.29 21.59
CA LYS A 128 -0.10 25.21 22.78
C LYS A 128 -0.01 26.48 23.64
N VAL A 129 1.16 27.00 23.89
CA VAL A 129 1.31 28.24 24.68
C VAL A 129 0.74 29.47 23.95
N MET A 130 0.87 29.54 22.62
CA MET A 130 0.29 30.64 21.81
C MET A 130 -1.24 30.59 21.85
N VAL A 131 -1.85 29.42 21.62
CA VAL A 131 -3.31 29.23 21.66
C VAL A 131 -3.84 29.56 23.05
N MET A 132 -3.26 28.99 24.10
CA MET A 132 -3.70 29.24 25.49
C MET A 132 -3.58 30.72 25.89
N PHE A 133 -2.58 31.43 25.39
CA PHE A 133 -2.36 32.82 25.73
C PHE A 133 -3.23 33.80 24.93
N TYR A 134 -3.35 33.60 23.60
CA TYR A 134 -3.99 34.56 22.69
C TYR A 134 -5.44 34.20 22.33
N ILE A 135 -5.80 32.92 22.39
CA ILE A 135 -7.14 32.47 22.04
C ILE A 135 -7.95 32.14 23.28
N ASP A 136 -7.35 31.36 24.23
CA ASP A 136 -8.01 31.01 25.48
C ASP A 136 -7.85 32.11 26.55
N GLU A 137 -7.12 33.19 26.26
CA GLU A 137 -6.86 34.37 27.11
C GLU A 137 -6.30 34.03 28.51
N LEU A 138 -5.62 32.90 28.66
CA LEU A 138 -5.08 32.41 29.92
C LEU A 138 -3.84 33.21 30.36
N LYS A 139 -3.73 33.48 31.65
CA LYS A 139 -2.51 34.09 32.21
C LYS A 139 -1.35 33.11 32.25
N VAL A 140 -0.11 33.62 32.16
CA VAL A 140 1.13 32.82 32.15
C VAL A 140 1.15 31.77 33.27
N LYS A 141 0.68 32.14 34.48
CA LYS A 141 0.61 31.25 35.65
C LYS A 141 -0.36 30.08 35.41
N GLU A 142 -1.49 30.34 34.79
CA GLU A 142 -2.52 29.34 34.51
C GLU A 142 -2.03 28.36 33.42
N ILE A 143 -1.35 28.91 32.39
CA ILE A 143 -0.71 28.10 31.36
C ILE A 143 0.37 27.20 31.95
N ALA A 144 1.21 27.74 32.83
CA ALA A 144 2.26 27.00 33.52
C ALA A 144 1.68 25.81 34.30
N THR A 145 0.61 26.05 35.05
CA THR A 145 -0.11 25.01 35.80
C THR A 145 -0.70 23.95 34.88
N ARG A 146 -1.43 24.36 33.81
CA ARG A 146 -2.05 23.41 32.87
C ARG A 146 -1.07 22.54 32.10
N LEU A 147 0.10 23.08 31.75
CA LEU A 147 1.12 22.37 31.01
C LEU A 147 2.14 21.67 31.89
N ASN A 148 2.02 21.80 33.22
CA ASN A 148 2.97 21.30 34.21
C ASN A 148 4.42 21.71 33.91
N ILE A 149 4.63 23.02 33.64
CA ILE A 149 5.93 23.65 33.38
C ILE A 149 6.05 24.94 34.21
N ASN A 150 7.27 25.45 34.36
CA ASN A 150 7.43 26.70 35.07
C ASN A 150 7.05 27.94 34.21
N GLU A 151 6.72 29.05 34.87
CA GLU A 151 6.32 30.31 34.20
C GLU A 151 7.43 30.86 33.29
N THR A 152 8.70 30.66 33.67
CA THR A 152 9.84 31.08 32.84
C THR A 152 9.86 30.35 31.52
N THR A 153 9.57 29.04 31.54
CA THR A 153 9.47 28.22 30.31
C THR A 153 8.29 28.68 29.44
N VAL A 154 7.14 29.04 30.02
CA VAL A 154 6.00 29.62 29.27
C VAL A 154 6.42 30.90 28.58
N LYS A 155 7.06 31.83 29.31
CA LYS A 155 7.55 33.12 28.79
C LYS A 155 8.57 32.91 27.65
N GLN A 156 9.53 31.99 27.81
CA GLN A 156 10.50 31.65 26.78
C GLN A 156 9.85 31.07 25.53
N ARG A 157 8.88 30.16 25.69
CA ARG A 157 8.13 29.60 24.55
C ARG A 157 7.31 30.65 23.84
N LEU A 158 6.61 31.53 24.54
CA LEU A 158 5.87 32.66 23.96
C LEU A 158 6.80 33.60 23.18
N PHE A 159 7.98 33.94 23.76
CA PHE A 159 8.96 34.79 23.10
C PHE A 159 9.48 34.16 21.80
N SER A 160 9.89 32.90 21.85
CA SER A 160 10.40 32.15 20.69
C SER A 160 9.32 31.98 19.61
N ALA A 161 8.09 31.64 20.02
CA ALA A 161 6.97 31.50 19.11
C ALA A 161 6.62 32.83 18.41
N ARG A 162 6.54 33.94 19.13
CA ARG A 162 6.32 35.28 18.57
C ARG A 162 7.40 35.66 17.56
N ASN A 163 8.65 35.39 17.87
CA ASN A 163 9.77 35.69 16.96
C ASN A 163 9.71 34.82 15.69
N SER A 164 9.35 33.54 15.79
CA SER A 164 9.14 32.67 14.64
C SER A 164 8.00 33.19 13.76
N VAL A 165 6.82 33.45 14.33
CA VAL A 165 5.67 33.97 13.58
C VAL A 165 6.01 35.30 12.92
N ARG A 166 6.64 36.26 13.65
CA ARG A 166 7.03 37.57 13.11
C ARG A 166 8.02 37.45 11.97
N LYS A 167 8.98 36.54 12.05
CA LYS A 167 9.97 36.30 10.99
C LYS A 167 9.29 35.76 9.74
N GLU A 168 8.47 34.73 9.89
CA GLU A 168 7.78 34.07 8.78
C GLU A 168 6.74 34.98 8.10
N VAL A 169 5.96 35.76 8.86
CA VAL A 169 5.03 36.77 8.30
C VAL A 169 5.75 37.84 7.47
N LYS A 170 6.99 38.18 7.83
CA LYS A 170 7.82 39.16 7.07
C LYS A 170 8.48 38.58 5.82
N THR A 171 8.74 37.29 5.78
CA THR A 171 9.50 36.60 4.72
C THR A 171 8.62 35.82 3.75
N MET A 172 7.30 36.00 3.79
CA MET A 172 6.37 35.19 3.00
C MET A 172 6.71 35.22 1.49
N SER A 173 7.40 34.16 1.06
CA SER A 173 7.23 33.61 -0.27
C SER A 173 6.01 32.66 -0.22
N GLU A 174 5.24 32.64 -1.29
CA GLU A 174 4.11 31.72 -1.43
C GLU A 174 4.57 30.27 -1.17
N ARG A 175 4.16 29.70 -0.05
CA ARG A 175 4.42 28.29 0.24
C ARG A 175 3.47 27.46 -0.62
N THR A 176 4.01 26.86 -1.66
CA THR A 176 3.26 25.95 -2.53
C THR A 176 3.38 24.53 -1.99
N TYR A 177 2.27 23.80 -1.91
CA TYR A 177 2.28 22.37 -1.63
C TYR A 177 3.11 21.66 -2.70
N VAL A 178 4.13 20.93 -2.28
CA VAL A 178 4.91 20.10 -3.17
C VAL A 178 4.78 18.65 -2.69
N LEU A 179 3.61 18.05 -2.93
CA LEU A 179 3.54 16.60 -2.92
C LEU A 179 4.23 16.12 -4.20
N LYS A 180 5.33 15.41 -4.07
CA LYS A 180 5.87 14.68 -5.20
C LYS A 180 4.86 13.60 -5.58
N PRO A 181 4.64 13.30 -6.85
CA PRO A 181 3.78 12.19 -7.28
C PRO A 181 4.49 10.85 -7.04
N VAL A 182 4.87 10.58 -5.79
CA VAL A 182 5.52 9.34 -5.38
C VAL A 182 4.45 8.45 -4.79
N LYS A 183 4.32 7.27 -5.37
CA LYS A 183 3.49 6.16 -4.87
C LYS A 183 4.37 5.11 -4.23
N LEU A 184 3.87 4.42 -3.22
CA LEU A 184 4.55 3.31 -2.58
C LEU A 184 3.82 2.00 -2.89
N ALA A 185 4.52 1.06 -3.49
CA ALA A 185 4.10 -0.34 -3.50
C ALA A 185 4.64 -1.01 -2.24
N ILE A 186 3.76 -1.63 -1.44
CA ILE A 186 4.12 -2.13 -0.10
C ILE A 186 3.80 -3.63 0.03
N PRO A 187 4.62 -4.52 -0.56
CA PRO A 187 4.51 -5.94 -0.32
C PRO A 187 4.88 -6.30 1.12
N GLY A 188 4.25 -7.36 1.63
CA GLY A 188 4.51 -7.85 2.98
C GLY A 188 4.50 -9.38 3.04
N THR A 189 5.07 -9.93 4.11
CA THR A 189 5.13 -11.36 4.39
C THR A 189 4.98 -11.65 5.87
N GLY A 190 4.40 -12.80 6.19
CA GLY A 190 4.10 -13.20 7.57
C GLY A 190 2.63 -12.99 7.92
N TYR A 191 2.31 -13.08 9.21
CA TYR A 191 0.96 -12.90 9.73
C TYR A 191 0.89 -11.66 10.61
N PRO A 192 0.11 -10.63 10.25
CA PRO A 192 0.15 -9.34 10.94
C PRO A 192 -0.48 -9.34 12.34
N CYS A 193 -1.24 -10.35 12.73
CA CYS A 193 -1.89 -10.45 14.06
C CYS A 193 -2.71 -9.19 14.45
N GLY A 194 -3.32 -8.53 13.46
CA GLY A 194 -4.04 -7.27 13.66
C GLY A 194 -3.14 -6.01 13.74
N ASN A 195 -1.84 -6.14 13.50
CA ASN A 195 -0.91 -5.00 13.39
C ASN A 195 -0.26 -4.96 12.00
N ASP A 196 -1.05 -4.61 10.99
CA ASP A 196 -0.55 -4.37 9.65
C ASP A 196 -0.23 -2.87 9.46
N PRO A 197 1.05 -2.47 9.41
CA PRO A 197 1.40 -1.06 9.26
C PRO A 197 0.98 -0.48 7.91
N ARG A 198 0.66 -1.32 6.91
CA ARG A 198 0.24 -0.89 5.57
C ARG A 198 -1.14 -0.25 5.57
N SER A 199 -2.03 -0.65 6.47
CA SER A 199 -3.43 -0.17 6.53
C SER A 199 -3.57 1.36 6.70
N LYS A 200 -2.50 2.03 7.17
CA LYS A 200 -2.46 3.48 7.38
C LYS A 200 -1.71 4.25 6.28
N THR A 201 -1.27 3.57 5.20
CA THR A 201 -0.39 4.17 4.18
C THR A 201 -1.07 4.39 2.82
N GLU A 202 -2.37 4.23 2.72
CA GLU A 202 -3.10 4.38 1.45
C GLU A 202 -3.13 5.82 0.93
N ARG A 203 -3.06 6.80 1.85
CA ARG A 203 -3.12 8.22 1.48
C ARG A 203 -1.80 8.71 0.89
N MET A 204 -1.87 9.50 -0.17
CA MET A 204 -0.69 10.12 -0.80
C MET A 204 0.13 10.95 0.19
N PHE A 205 -0.52 11.64 1.12
CA PHE A 205 0.14 12.40 2.19
C PHE A 205 1.01 11.51 3.07
N SER A 206 0.47 10.38 3.54
CA SER A 206 1.19 9.39 4.35
C SER A 206 2.41 8.85 3.60
N GLN A 207 2.23 8.47 2.33
CA GLN A 207 3.30 7.95 1.47
C GLN A 207 4.42 8.98 1.26
N ASN A 208 4.08 10.23 0.99
CA ASN A 208 5.08 11.31 0.84
C ASN A 208 5.82 11.61 2.15
N LEU A 209 5.13 11.57 3.28
CA LEU A 209 5.74 11.79 4.60
C LEU A 209 6.74 10.68 4.93
N ILE A 210 6.38 9.42 4.68
CA ILE A 210 7.27 8.26 4.85
C ILE A 210 8.47 8.39 3.91
N TYR A 211 8.23 8.67 2.63
CA TYR A 211 9.28 8.81 1.61
C TYR A 211 10.31 9.90 1.96
N LEU A 212 9.88 11.02 2.52
CA LEU A 212 10.79 12.08 2.94
C LEU A 212 11.75 11.66 4.07
N CYS A 213 11.43 10.61 4.82
CA CYS A 213 12.28 10.06 5.87
C CYS A 213 13.23 8.94 5.37
N LYS A 214 13.21 8.59 4.06
CA LYS A 214 13.99 7.51 3.45
C LYS A 214 15.50 7.67 3.72
N ASP A 215 16.08 8.73 3.19
CA ASP A 215 17.55 8.87 3.17
C ASP A 215 18.13 9.34 4.52
N LYS A 216 17.41 10.21 5.22
CA LYS A 216 17.86 10.81 6.48
C LYS A 216 16.70 11.06 7.42
N PRO A 217 16.88 10.79 8.72
CA PRO A 217 15.88 11.12 9.73
C PRO A 217 15.51 12.59 9.72
N LYS A 218 14.21 12.91 9.82
CA LYS A 218 13.66 14.27 9.79
C LYS A 218 12.87 14.58 11.05
N SER A 219 12.93 15.84 11.47
CA SER A 219 12.04 16.36 12.52
C SER A 219 10.65 16.68 11.93
N ALA A 220 9.63 16.74 12.78
CA ALA A 220 8.29 17.15 12.38
C ALA A 220 8.30 18.54 11.71
N LYS A 221 9.18 19.45 12.16
CA LYS A 221 9.33 20.78 11.58
C LYS A 221 9.88 20.71 10.15
N GLU A 222 10.96 19.94 9.91
CA GLU A 222 11.52 19.74 8.56
C GLU A 222 10.51 19.13 7.59
N LEU A 223 9.64 18.22 8.07
CA LEU A 223 8.56 17.62 7.29
C LEU A 223 7.45 18.63 6.98
N SER A 224 7.03 19.42 7.99
CA SER A 224 6.06 20.49 7.83
C SER A 224 6.51 21.52 6.78
N GLU A 225 7.78 21.94 6.84
CA GLU A 225 8.36 22.87 5.87
C GLU A 225 8.43 22.29 4.45
N LYS A 226 8.84 21.01 4.31
CA LYS A 226 8.96 20.35 3.00
C LYS A 226 7.62 20.07 2.33
N LEU A 227 6.63 19.65 3.13
CA LEU A 227 5.29 19.34 2.63
C LEU A 227 4.39 20.57 2.59
N CYS A 228 4.86 21.71 3.14
CA CYS A 228 4.02 22.90 3.35
C CYS A 228 2.71 22.60 4.10
N MET A 229 2.75 21.63 5.03
CA MET A 229 1.59 21.19 5.82
C MET A 229 1.69 21.71 7.24
N PRO A 230 0.57 22.18 7.85
CA PRO A 230 0.56 22.61 9.23
C PRO A 230 1.01 21.50 10.19
N MET A 231 1.72 21.89 11.25
CA MET A 231 2.31 20.98 12.24
C MET A 231 1.31 19.98 12.87
N PRO A 232 0.03 20.34 13.17
CA PRO A 232 -0.92 19.38 13.72
C PRO A 232 -1.10 18.14 12.85
N TYR A 233 -1.25 18.31 11.54
CA TYR A 233 -1.42 17.20 10.60
C TYR A 233 -0.14 16.34 10.50
N ILE A 234 1.02 17.00 10.50
CA ILE A 234 2.32 16.28 10.51
C ILE A 234 2.49 15.48 11.81
N GLU A 235 2.20 16.10 12.97
CA GLU A 235 2.37 15.45 14.28
C GLU A 235 1.41 14.27 14.44
N GLU A 236 0.15 14.41 14.02
CA GLU A 236 -0.84 13.34 14.04
C GLU A 236 -0.45 12.19 13.11
N GLU A 237 -0.06 12.51 11.87
CA GLU A 237 0.36 11.51 10.91
C GLU A 237 1.61 10.75 11.36
N LEU A 238 2.60 11.47 11.92
CA LEU A 238 3.80 10.84 12.50
C LEU A 238 3.46 9.89 13.66
N GLU A 239 2.47 10.23 14.48
CA GLU A 239 1.99 9.36 15.56
C GLU A 239 1.36 8.09 14.98
N ILE A 240 0.48 8.22 13.98
CA ILE A 240 -0.14 7.10 13.27
C ILE A 240 0.93 6.21 12.63
N GLN A 241 1.87 6.80 11.91
CA GLN A 241 2.89 6.04 11.19
C GLN A 241 3.95 5.40 12.10
N CYS A 242 4.10 5.85 13.34
CA CYS A 242 5.01 5.22 14.31
C CYS A 242 4.40 4.03 15.04
N HIS A 243 3.09 3.97 15.21
CA HIS A 243 2.46 2.97 16.09
C HIS A 243 1.78 1.81 15.35
N GLY A 244 1.48 1.94 14.05
CA GLY A 244 0.68 0.93 13.34
C GLY A 244 -0.75 0.83 13.92
N GLU A 245 -1.42 -0.31 13.75
CA GLU A 245 -2.80 -0.50 14.22
C GLU A 245 -2.89 -0.77 15.72
N ASN A 246 -2.05 -1.66 16.23
CA ASN A 246 -2.07 -2.13 17.64
C ASN A 246 -0.88 -1.65 18.47
N GLY A 247 -0.14 -0.63 18.00
CA GLY A 247 0.94 -0.03 18.75
C GLY A 247 2.25 -0.80 18.77
N GLU A 248 2.37 -1.92 18.05
CA GLU A 248 3.61 -2.72 18.07
C GLU A 248 4.71 -2.09 17.21
N TYR A 249 4.43 -1.77 15.96
CA TYR A 249 5.33 -0.99 15.11
C TYR A 249 4.59 -0.38 13.91
N GLY A 250 5.15 0.71 13.38
CA GLY A 250 4.64 1.41 12.20
C GLY A 250 5.69 1.50 11.09
N MET A 251 5.36 2.23 10.03
CA MET A 251 6.24 2.51 8.89
C MET A 251 7.41 3.43 9.26
N LEU A 252 7.24 4.24 10.29
CA LEU A 252 8.24 5.13 10.83
C LEU A 252 8.58 4.76 12.28
N ARG A 253 9.74 5.18 12.73
CA ARG A 253 10.14 5.15 14.14
C ARG A 253 10.69 6.50 14.57
N LYS A 254 10.39 6.87 15.80
CA LYS A 254 10.94 8.06 16.44
C LYS A 254 12.27 7.71 17.09
N LEU A 255 13.31 8.47 16.76
CA LEU A 255 14.65 8.34 17.35
C LEU A 255 14.76 9.14 18.66
N GLU A 256 15.78 8.86 19.47
CA GLU A 256 16.06 9.56 20.74
C GLU A 256 16.23 11.07 20.57
N ASN A 257 16.79 11.52 19.44
CA ASN A 257 16.96 12.93 19.10
C ASN A 257 15.66 13.61 18.63
N GLY A 258 14.50 12.92 18.69
CA GLY A 258 13.20 13.44 18.31
C GLY A 258 12.94 13.50 16.81
N LYS A 259 13.86 12.99 15.97
CA LYS A 259 13.65 12.83 14.52
C LYS A 259 12.97 11.50 14.20
N TYR A 260 12.43 11.40 13.00
CA TYR A 260 11.73 10.23 12.50
C TYR A 260 12.51 9.61 11.35
N ALA A 261 12.67 8.31 11.38
CA ALA A 261 13.32 7.50 10.35
C ALA A 261 12.35 6.43 9.86
N VAL A 262 12.56 5.93 8.66
CA VAL A 262 11.84 4.73 8.17
C VAL A 262 12.12 3.53 9.08
N ASN A 263 11.08 2.74 9.32
CA ASN A 263 11.14 1.54 10.15
C ASN A 263 10.98 0.26 9.32
N ILE A 264 11.04 0.40 8.01
CA ILE A 264 10.99 -0.65 7.00
C ILE A 264 12.02 -0.34 5.91
N HIS A 265 12.40 -1.34 5.12
CA HIS A 265 13.17 -1.09 3.91
C HIS A 265 12.32 -0.32 2.90
N LEU A 266 12.77 0.88 2.55
CA LEU A 266 12.15 1.74 1.54
C LEU A 266 13.19 2.06 0.48
N VAL A 267 12.95 1.59 -0.73
CA VAL A 267 13.86 1.77 -1.88
C VAL A 267 13.16 2.55 -3.00
N ASP A 268 13.94 3.22 -3.85
CA ASP A 268 13.43 3.76 -5.10
C ASP A 268 13.34 2.65 -6.15
N TYR A 269 12.53 2.86 -7.18
CA TYR A 269 12.35 1.86 -8.24
C TYR A 269 13.67 1.46 -8.93
N ASP A 270 14.57 2.42 -9.13
CA ASP A 270 15.88 2.15 -9.74
C ASP A 270 16.75 1.24 -8.87
N GLU A 271 16.73 1.42 -7.55
CA GLU A 271 17.42 0.54 -6.60
C GLU A 271 16.80 -0.87 -6.61
N TYR A 272 15.46 -0.94 -6.60
CA TYR A 272 14.72 -2.19 -6.74
C TYR A 272 15.08 -2.93 -8.02
N ASP A 273 15.11 -2.24 -9.16
CA ASP A 273 15.44 -2.80 -10.46
C ASP A 273 16.90 -3.31 -10.51
N GLN A 274 17.86 -2.53 -10.00
CA GLN A 274 19.27 -2.93 -9.93
C GLN A 274 19.46 -4.16 -9.04
N ALA A 275 18.83 -4.23 -7.88
CA ALA A 275 18.89 -5.39 -6.99
C ALA A 275 18.38 -6.65 -7.68
N ASN A 276 17.28 -6.57 -8.44
CA ASN A 276 16.72 -7.71 -9.15
C ASN A 276 17.57 -8.14 -10.36
N LYS A 277 18.18 -7.19 -11.07
CA LYS A 277 19.09 -7.48 -12.20
C LYS A 277 20.32 -8.32 -11.80
N ILE A 278 20.74 -8.26 -10.53
CA ILE A 278 21.80 -9.12 -10.01
C ILE A 278 21.40 -10.60 -10.11
N TYR A 279 20.15 -10.94 -9.87
CA TYR A 279 19.63 -12.30 -10.02
C TYR A 279 19.36 -12.63 -11.49
N GLU A 280 18.73 -11.72 -12.22
CA GLU A 280 18.25 -11.93 -13.59
C GLU A 280 19.37 -12.26 -14.57
N LYS A 281 20.57 -11.71 -14.40
CA LYS A 281 21.72 -12.01 -15.29
C LYS A 281 22.17 -13.46 -15.23
N HIS A 282 21.80 -14.22 -14.19
CA HIS A 282 22.12 -15.63 -14.03
C HIS A 282 21.00 -16.58 -14.51
N LEU A 283 19.89 -16.04 -15.02
CA LEU A 283 18.77 -16.84 -15.54
C LEU A 283 19.16 -17.82 -16.67
N PRO A 284 20.00 -17.45 -17.65
CA PRO A 284 20.39 -18.38 -18.68
C PRO A 284 21.09 -19.62 -18.11
N GLU A 285 22.01 -19.45 -17.14
CA GLU A 285 22.69 -20.55 -16.47
C GLU A 285 21.72 -21.36 -15.60
N PHE A 286 20.83 -20.70 -14.88
CA PHE A 286 19.75 -21.34 -14.11
C PHE A 286 18.90 -22.25 -15.00
N CYS A 287 18.40 -21.75 -16.14
CA CYS A 287 17.57 -22.52 -17.06
C CYS A 287 18.36 -23.70 -17.70
N GLU A 288 19.63 -23.51 -18.03
CA GLU A 288 20.47 -24.62 -18.58
C GLU A 288 20.68 -25.73 -17.53
N ILE A 289 20.85 -25.37 -16.25
CA ILE A 289 20.93 -26.35 -15.16
C ILE A 289 19.61 -27.11 -15.01
N ILE A 290 18.44 -26.38 -15.03
CA ILE A 290 17.12 -27.03 -15.03
C ILE A 290 16.99 -28.01 -16.19
N LYS A 291 17.33 -27.60 -17.40
CA LYS A 291 17.28 -28.43 -18.63
C LYS A 291 18.11 -29.71 -18.49
N ASN A 292 19.33 -29.58 -17.97
CA ASN A 292 20.21 -30.71 -17.77
C ASN A 292 19.72 -31.66 -16.67
N THR A 293 19.12 -31.11 -15.60
CA THR A 293 18.51 -31.90 -14.52
C THR A 293 17.26 -32.63 -15.00
N LEU A 294 16.42 -31.98 -15.84
CA LEU A 294 15.26 -32.64 -16.46
C LEU A 294 15.67 -33.81 -17.35
N LYS A 295 16.77 -33.66 -18.13
CA LYS A 295 17.28 -34.77 -18.94
C LYS A 295 17.71 -35.99 -18.10
N ARG A 296 18.24 -35.75 -16.88
CA ARG A 296 18.68 -36.81 -15.96
C ARG A 296 17.52 -37.41 -15.15
N ASN A 297 16.61 -36.57 -14.68
CA ASN A 297 15.61 -36.92 -13.70
C ASN A 297 14.18 -36.99 -14.26
N GLY A 298 13.96 -36.75 -15.56
CA GLY A 298 12.65 -36.67 -16.17
C GLY A 298 11.83 -37.96 -15.99
N GLU A 299 12.44 -39.15 -16.12
CA GLU A 299 11.78 -40.42 -15.88
C GLU A 299 11.36 -40.58 -14.40
N LYS A 300 12.21 -40.14 -13.45
CA LYS A 300 11.88 -40.12 -12.01
C LYS A 300 10.69 -39.22 -11.72
N ILE A 301 10.66 -38.04 -12.36
CA ILE A 301 9.54 -37.08 -12.21
C ILE A 301 8.26 -37.67 -12.79
N LEU A 302 8.31 -38.25 -13.98
CA LEU A 302 7.13 -38.86 -14.63
C LEU A 302 6.62 -40.11 -13.89
N SER A 303 7.49 -40.88 -13.24
CA SER A 303 7.12 -42.07 -12.48
C SER A 303 6.69 -41.80 -11.04
N PHE A 304 6.69 -40.53 -10.60
CA PHE A 304 6.24 -40.18 -9.28
C PHE A 304 4.75 -40.57 -9.09
N PRO A 305 4.33 -41.04 -7.90
CA PRO A 305 2.98 -41.54 -7.68
C PRO A 305 1.95 -40.40 -7.52
N TYR A 306 1.69 -39.71 -8.61
CA TYR A 306 0.61 -38.72 -8.67
C TYR A 306 -0.75 -39.40 -8.51
N LEU A 307 -1.68 -38.70 -7.86
CA LEU A 307 -3.09 -39.12 -7.80
C LEU A 307 -3.89 -38.70 -9.05
N SER A 308 -3.33 -37.79 -9.85
CA SER A 308 -3.79 -37.43 -11.19
C SER A 308 -2.83 -38.01 -12.23
N GLU A 309 -3.35 -38.53 -13.35
CA GLU A 309 -2.49 -39.04 -14.40
C GLU A 309 -1.85 -37.88 -15.14
N GLN A 310 -0.51 -37.73 -15.08
CA GLN A 310 0.26 -36.75 -15.82
C GLN A 310 1.42 -37.40 -16.57
N LYS A 311 1.58 -37.03 -17.84
CA LYS A 311 2.64 -37.56 -18.72
C LYS A 311 3.47 -36.46 -19.39
N ASP A 312 3.11 -35.18 -19.19
CA ASP A 312 3.87 -34.03 -19.73
C ASP A 312 4.74 -33.41 -18.64
N LEU A 313 6.06 -33.57 -18.80
CA LEU A 313 7.04 -32.96 -17.90
C LEU A 313 6.89 -31.44 -17.82
N ARG A 314 6.53 -30.78 -18.92
CA ARG A 314 6.40 -29.32 -18.97
C ARG A 314 5.20 -28.84 -18.13
N PHE A 315 4.15 -29.66 -18.02
CA PHE A 315 3.01 -29.40 -17.13
C PHE A 315 3.40 -29.62 -15.67
N ILE A 316 4.10 -30.73 -15.36
CA ILE A 316 4.53 -31.04 -13.98
C ILE A 316 5.50 -29.98 -13.48
N MET A 317 6.36 -29.43 -14.36
CA MET A 317 7.34 -28.42 -14.00
C MET A 317 6.71 -27.14 -13.42
N TRP A 318 5.47 -26.80 -13.76
CA TRP A 318 4.78 -25.69 -13.13
C TRP A 318 4.66 -25.85 -11.60
N SER A 319 4.34 -27.03 -11.12
CA SER A 319 4.28 -27.32 -9.67
C SER A 319 5.67 -27.40 -9.02
N LEU A 320 6.73 -27.67 -9.78
CA LEU A 320 8.10 -27.79 -9.27
C LEU A 320 8.86 -26.45 -9.31
N ILE A 321 8.58 -25.56 -10.27
CA ILE A 321 9.38 -24.35 -10.49
C ILE A 321 9.35 -23.38 -9.31
N SER A 322 8.20 -23.15 -8.69
CA SER A 322 8.09 -22.26 -7.55
C SER A 322 8.91 -22.77 -6.36
N THR A 323 8.81 -24.07 -6.06
CA THR A 323 9.57 -24.69 -4.97
C THR A 323 11.07 -24.71 -5.29
N THR A 324 11.45 -24.92 -6.55
CA THR A 324 12.84 -24.84 -7.01
C THR A 324 13.41 -23.43 -6.77
N VAL A 325 12.68 -22.38 -7.17
CA VAL A 325 13.11 -20.99 -6.97
C VAL A 325 13.18 -20.65 -5.49
N TRP A 326 12.21 -21.06 -4.67
CA TRP A 326 12.24 -20.79 -3.23
C TRP A 326 13.42 -21.49 -2.51
N ASP A 327 13.74 -22.74 -2.88
CA ASP A 327 14.92 -23.41 -2.33
C ASP A 327 16.22 -22.73 -2.82
N PHE A 328 16.25 -22.29 -4.08
CA PHE A 328 17.36 -21.50 -4.63
C PHE A 328 17.60 -20.21 -3.84
N GLU A 329 16.56 -19.41 -3.63
CA GLU A 329 16.61 -18.20 -2.80
C GLU A 329 17.03 -18.50 -1.36
N LYS A 330 16.49 -19.58 -0.77
CA LYS A 330 16.86 -20.01 0.58
C LYS A 330 18.35 -20.36 0.68
N ARG A 331 18.91 -21.02 -0.32
CA ARG A 331 20.34 -21.34 -0.37
C ARG A 331 21.20 -20.10 -0.54
N ILE A 332 20.79 -19.15 -1.39
CA ILE A 332 21.46 -17.84 -1.52
C ILE A 332 21.44 -17.12 -0.17
N ASN A 333 20.29 -17.01 0.48
CA ASN A 333 20.15 -16.35 1.78
C ASN A 333 20.98 -17.01 2.88
N LYS A 334 21.14 -18.34 2.84
CA LYS A 334 22.04 -19.06 3.74
C LYS A 334 23.49 -18.65 3.53
N VAL A 335 23.97 -18.61 2.28
CA VAL A 335 25.33 -18.17 1.97
C VAL A 335 25.55 -16.71 2.40
N ILE A 336 24.58 -15.82 2.14
CA ILE A 336 24.63 -14.44 2.60
C ILE A 336 24.80 -14.38 4.12
N ALA A 337 23.95 -15.07 4.87
CA ALA A 337 24.00 -15.08 6.32
C ALA A 337 25.32 -15.62 6.89
N GLU A 338 25.81 -16.73 6.34
CA GLU A 338 26.99 -17.42 6.87
C GLU A 338 28.31 -16.75 6.47
N LYS A 339 28.40 -16.15 5.27
CA LYS A 339 29.67 -15.61 4.75
C LYS A 339 29.77 -14.10 4.80
N TYR A 340 28.68 -13.39 4.55
CA TYR A 340 28.72 -11.94 4.33
C TYR A 340 28.05 -11.12 5.45
N PHE A 341 27.16 -11.73 6.24
CA PHE A 341 26.42 -11.08 7.33
C PHE A 341 26.50 -11.87 8.64
N ALA A 342 27.56 -12.69 8.81
CA ALA A 342 27.76 -13.51 10.01
C ALA A 342 27.95 -12.69 11.30
N ASP A 343 28.34 -11.43 11.19
CA ASP A 343 28.49 -10.45 12.25
C ASP A 343 27.16 -9.80 12.69
N ILE A 344 26.09 -10.04 11.96
CA ILE A 344 24.79 -9.41 12.18
C ILE A 344 23.78 -10.41 12.73
N VAL A 345 23.18 -10.10 13.88
CA VAL A 345 22.10 -10.90 14.44
C VAL A 345 20.78 -10.45 13.80
N PRO A 346 20.12 -11.30 13.01
CA PRO A 346 18.89 -10.93 12.32
C PRO A 346 17.74 -10.77 13.33
N VAL A 347 16.88 -9.78 13.07
CA VAL A 347 15.61 -9.59 13.78
C VAL A 347 14.49 -10.20 12.96
N ASN A 348 13.66 -11.02 13.60
CA ASN A 348 12.46 -11.58 13.00
C ASN A 348 11.23 -10.87 13.57
N ARG A 349 10.41 -10.35 12.68
CA ARG A 349 9.08 -9.82 13.01
C ARG A 349 8.00 -10.83 12.61
N PRO A 350 6.88 -10.94 13.35
CA PRO A 350 5.75 -11.79 12.96
C PRO A 350 5.21 -11.45 11.57
N PHE A 351 5.20 -10.15 11.27
CA PHE A 351 4.89 -9.59 9.96
C PHE A 351 5.96 -8.57 9.57
N SER A 352 6.41 -8.62 8.33
CA SER A 352 7.36 -7.67 7.75
C SER A 352 6.85 -7.18 6.41
N CYS A 353 7.06 -5.90 6.14
CA CYS A 353 6.80 -5.29 4.85
C CYS A 353 7.98 -4.42 4.42
N VAL A 354 8.02 -4.11 3.13
CA VAL A 354 8.95 -3.18 2.51
C VAL A 354 8.17 -2.19 1.66
N ALA A 355 8.81 -1.12 1.20
CA ALA A 355 8.19 -0.22 0.26
C ALA A 355 9.11 0.05 -0.92
N VAL A 356 8.53 0.05 -2.13
CA VAL A 356 9.19 0.48 -3.36
C VAL A 356 8.52 1.76 -3.81
N ALA A 357 9.29 2.85 -3.84
CA ALA A 357 8.81 4.15 -4.29
C ALA A 357 8.90 4.27 -5.81
N TYR A 358 7.82 4.69 -6.46
CA TYR A 358 7.74 4.84 -7.91
C TYR A 358 6.89 6.04 -8.31
N THR A 359 7.06 6.50 -9.55
CA THR A 359 6.23 7.53 -10.19
C THR A 359 5.32 6.91 -11.24
N ASP A 360 4.30 7.64 -11.69
CA ASP A 360 3.38 7.16 -12.74
C ASP A 360 4.11 6.87 -14.07
N GLU A 361 5.26 7.49 -14.32
CA GLU A 361 6.10 7.24 -15.50
C GLU A 361 6.90 5.93 -15.40
N GLN A 362 7.22 5.53 -14.17
CA GLN A 362 8.02 4.33 -13.88
C GLN A 362 7.18 3.09 -13.76
N HIS A 363 5.86 3.12 -14.06
CA HIS A 363 4.92 2.03 -13.83
C HIS A 363 5.67 0.71 -13.59
N PRO A 364 5.86 0.28 -12.34
CA PRO A 364 6.38 -1.03 -12.11
C PRO A 364 5.27 -1.99 -12.56
N GLU A 365 5.32 -2.41 -13.83
CA GLU A 365 4.75 -3.69 -14.12
C GLU A 365 5.54 -4.64 -13.23
N PHE A 366 5.02 -4.86 -12.03
CA PHE A 366 5.44 -6.00 -11.25
C PHE A 366 5.11 -7.20 -12.14
N ASP A 367 6.08 -7.70 -12.88
CA ASP A 367 6.05 -9.02 -13.48
C ASP A 367 5.99 -10.02 -12.32
N PHE A 368 4.86 -10.01 -11.63
CA PHE A 368 4.71 -10.65 -10.35
C PHE A 368 4.03 -11.98 -10.58
N TYR A 369 4.83 -13.04 -10.59
CA TYR A 369 4.30 -14.34 -10.28
C TYR A 369 4.31 -14.51 -8.77
N GLY A 370 3.11 -14.49 -8.18
CA GLY A 370 2.92 -14.87 -6.79
C GLY A 370 2.74 -16.38 -6.68
N SER A 371 2.99 -16.89 -5.51
CA SER A 371 2.61 -18.24 -5.13
C SER A 371 2.05 -18.22 -3.72
N ASP A 372 0.82 -18.68 -3.59
CA ASP A 372 0.10 -18.77 -2.31
C ASP A 372 -0.18 -20.23 -1.99
N GLY A 373 -0.13 -20.56 -0.70
CA GLY A 373 -0.54 -21.86 -0.20
C GLY A 373 -1.60 -21.73 0.90
N ILE A 374 -2.63 -22.53 0.84
CA ILE A 374 -3.69 -22.59 1.85
C ILE A 374 -3.96 -24.02 2.28
N ASN A 375 -4.13 -24.22 3.60
CA ASN A 375 -4.56 -25.50 4.18
C ASN A 375 -6.02 -25.43 4.61
N ALA A 376 -6.78 -26.47 4.28
CA ALA A 376 -8.11 -26.71 4.85
C ALA A 376 -8.14 -28.08 5.51
N THR A 377 -8.91 -28.21 6.58
CA THR A 377 -9.11 -29.46 7.30
C THR A 377 -10.56 -29.93 7.17
N SER A 378 -10.77 -31.25 7.16
CA SER A 378 -12.10 -31.86 7.08
C SER A 378 -12.94 -31.41 5.88
N ILE A 379 -12.34 -31.46 4.68
CA ILE A 379 -12.94 -30.97 3.43
C ILE A 379 -13.11 -32.09 2.41
N GLY A 380 -14.30 -32.20 1.80
CA GLY A 380 -14.56 -33.15 0.69
C GLY A 380 -14.28 -34.61 1.01
N GLY A 381 -14.39 -35.03 2.30
CA GLY A 381 -14.07 -36.37 2.75
C GLY A 381 -12.57 -36.63 3.03
N TYR A 382 -11.74 -35.61 2.94
CA TYR A 382 -10.32 -35.65 3.27
C TYR A 382 -10.05 -35.00 4.63
N LYS A 383 -9.06 -35.52 5.36
CA LYS A 383 -8.61 -34.99 6.66
C LYS A 383 -7.97 -33.62 6.50
N SER A 384 -7.14 -33.46 5.47
CA SER A 384 -6.57 -32.18 5.10
C SER A 384 -6.34 -32.06 3.59
N VAL A 385 -6.43 -30.84 3.10
CA VAL A 385 -6.13 -30.46 1.71
C VAL A 385 -5.27 -29.22 1.73
N PHE A 386 -4.11 -29.26 1.12
CA PHE A 386 -3.28 -28.10 0.84
C PHE A 386 -3.38 -27.79 -0.65
N VAL A 387 -3.63 -26.53 -0.97
CA VAL A 387 -3.63 -26.03 -2.35
C VAL A 387 -2.56 -24.96 -2.46
N SER A 388 -1.66 -25.13 -3.40
CA SER A 388 -0.69 -24.10 -3.81
C SER A 388 -1.06 -23.57 -5.19
N ASN A 389 -1.08 -22.26 -5.33
CA ASN A 389 -1.37 -21.57 -6.58
C ASN A 389 -0.17 -20.75 -7.02
N ILE A 390 0.18 -20.81 -8.30
CA ILE A 390 1.05 -19.85 -8.97
C ILE A 390 0.15 -18.94 -9.80
N TYR A 391 0.34 -17.64 -9.70
CA TYR A 391 -0.43 -16.64 -10.45
C TYR A 391 0.46 -15.48 -10.90
N GLY A 392 0.07 -14.79 -11.97
CA GLY A 392 0.83 -13.68 -12.51
C GLY A 392 0.37 -13.23 -13.90
N LYS A 393 1.30 -12.88 -14.75
CA LYS A 393 1.00 -12.32 -16.06
C LYS A 393 0.23 -13.30 -16.98
N ARG A 394 0.53 -14.60 -16.89
CA ARG A 394 -0.01 -15.65 -17.78
C ARG A 394 -1.12 -16.48 -17.15
N ILE A 395 -1.14 -16.56 -15.84
CA ILE A 395 -2.08 -17.40 -15.07
C ILE A 395 -2.76 -16.56 -14.01
N ASP A 396 -4.08 -16.60 -13.96
CA ASP A 396 -4.87 -15.96 -12.91
C ASP A 396 -4.83 -16.80 -11.63
N LYS A 397 -5.16 -16.18 -10.50
CA LYS A 397 -5.23 -16.85 -9.20
C LYS A 397 -6.43 -17.79 -9.15
N HIS A 398 -6.19 -19.05 -8.77
CA HIS A 398 -7.21 -20.07 -8.58
C HIS A 398 -7.57 -20.24 -7.12
N PHE A 399 -8.77 -20.78 -6.85
CA PHE A 399 -9.23 -21.11 -5.50
C PHE A 399 -8.92 -19.96 -4.53
N HIS A 400 -9.76 -18.93 -4.54
CA HIS A 400 -9.53 -17.68 -3.81
C HIS A 400 -9.19 -17.94 -2.34
N CYS A 401 -7.92 -17.74 -1.99
CA CYS A 401 -7.40 -17.95 -0.63
C CYS A 401 -8.07 -17.07 0.44
N GLU A 402 -8.83 -16.08 0.03
CA GLU A 402 -9.61 -15.19 0.91
C GLU A 402 -10.93 -15.83 1.35
N HIS A 403 -11.35 -16.91 0.70
CA HIS A 403 -12.61 -17.60 1.00
C HIS A 403 -12.32 -18.98 1.63
N ASN A 404 -13.25 -19.45 2.44
CA ASN A 404 -13.17 -20.79 3.02
C ASN A 404 -13.22 -21.84 1.90
N LEU A 405 -12.13 -22.55 1.65
CA LEU A 405 -12.02 -23.60 0.63
C LEU A 405 -13.14 -24.67 0.74
N SER A 406 -13.70 -24.85 1.94
CA SER A 406 -14.79 -25.81 2.16
C SER A 406 -16.08 -25.48 1.39
N HIS A 407 -16.20 -24.28 0.87
CA HIS A 407 -17.35 -23.82 0.11
C HIS A 407 -17.04 -23.58 -1.38
N ASP A 408 -15.83 -23.92 -1.83
CA ASP A 408 -15.45 -23.83 -3.24
C ASP A 408 -15.97 -25.03 -4.02
N PRO A 409 -16.98 -24.88 -4.90
CA PRO A 409 -17.63 -26.01 -5.55
C PRO A 409 -16.72 -26.70 -6.57
N GLU A 410 -15.86 -25.97 -7.28
CA GLU A 410 -14.92 -26.52 -8.25
C GLU A 410 -13.85 -27.35 -7.53
N LEU A 411 -13.33 -26.88 -6.37
CA LEU A 411 -12.40 -27.65 -5.55
C LEU A 411 -13.02 -28.94 -5.04
N LEU A 412 -14.25 -28.86 -4.51
CA LEU A 412 -14.97 -30.04 -4.01
C LEU A 412 -15.22 -31.07 -5.14
N MET A 413 -15.48 -30.57 -6.36
CA MET A 413 -15.65 -31.44 -7.52
C MET A 413 -14.32 -32.12 -7.93
N VAL A 414 -13.19 -31.39 -7.87
CA VAL A 414 -11.86 -31.98 -8.11
C VAL A 414 -11.58 -33.10 -7.09
N LEU A 415 -11.83 -32.84 -5.79
CA LEU A 415 -11.64 -33.86 -4.75
C LEU A 415 -12.51 -35.10 -4.97
N ARG A 416 -13.76 -34.91 -5.39
CA ARG A 416 -14.69 -36.02 -5.69
C ARG A 416 -14.24 -36.80 -6.94
N ALA A 417 -13.63 -36.14 -7.92
CA ALA A 417 -13.17 -36.79 -9.14
C ALA A 417 -11.84 -37.55 -8.99
N ILE A 418 -11.23 -37.59 -7.78
CA ILE A 418 -9.99 -38.35 -7.54
C ILE A 418 -10.29 -39.84 -7.66
N GLY A 419 -9.60 -40.50 -8.60
CA GLY A 419 -9.83 -41.91 -8.96
C GLY A 419 -10.81 -42.10 -10.10
N GLY A 420 -11.33 -41.01 -10.67
CA GLY A 420 -12.28 -41.02 -11.77
C GLY A 420 -13.74 -41.15 -11.31
N ILE A 421 -14.65 -40.42 -11.93
CA ILE A 421 -16.09 -40.51 -11.71
C ILE A 421 -16.82 -40.50 -13.06
N ALA A 422 -17.80 -41.41 -13.23
CA ALA A 422 -18.59 -41.42 -14.45
C ALA A 422 -19.59 -40.25 -14.48
N ILE A 423 -19.74 -39.62 -15.65
CA ILE A 423 -20.61 -38.44 -15.83
C ILE A 423 -22.07 -38.77 -15.42
N GLU A 424 -22.51 -40.02 -15.62
CA GLU A 424 -23.84 -40.47 -15.25
C GLU A 424 -24.06 -40.54 -13.72
N GLU A 425 -23.00 -40.63 -12.93
CA GLU A 425 -23.08 -40.65 -11.46
C GLU A 425 -23.26 -39.24 -10.87
N LEU A 426 -23.13 -38.18 -11.70
CA LEU A 426 -23.27 -36.80 -11.28
C LEU A 426 -24.75 -36.37 -11.35
N SER A 427 -25.21 -35.70 -10.29
CA SER A 427 -26.46 -34.94 -10.32
C SER A 427 -26.37 -33.77 -11.32
N GLU A 428 -27.50 -33.18 -11.73
CA GLU A 428 -27.54 -32.08 -12.69
C GLU A 428 -26.70 -30.85 -12.19
N ASN A 429 -26.82 -30.53 -10.91
CA ASN A 429 -26.00 -29.44 -10.31
C ASN A 429 -24.50 -29.78 -10.34
N GLU A 430 -24.10 -30.99 -10.10
CA GLU A 430 -22.70 -31.42 -10.18
C GLU A 430 -22.18 -31.46 -11.60
N LYS A 431 -23.01 -31.72 -12.59
CA LYS A 431 -22.64 -31.64 -14.01
C LYS A 431 -22.32 -30.20 -14.41
N GLU A 432 -23.06 -29.19 -13.88
CA GLU A 432 -22.77 -27.78 -14.11
C GLU A 432 -21.43 -27.36 -13.47
N ILE A 433 -21.18 -27.81 -12.22
CA ILE A 433 -19.90 -27.54 -11.54
C ILE A 433 -18.75 -28.23 -12.27
N ALA A 434 -18.94 -29.49 -12.67
CA ALA A 434 -17.93 -30.23 -13.42
C ALA A 434 -17.64 -29.59 -14.78
N ALA A 435 -18.66 -29.03 -15.46
CA ALA A 435 -18.46 -28.30 -16.71
C ALA A 435 -17.56 -27.07 -16.52
N LYS A 436 -17.77 -26.30 -15.46
CA LYS A 436 -16.89 -25.17 -15.11
C LYS A 436 -15.47 -25.63 -14.78
N ALA A 437 -15.31 -26.66 -13.97
CA ALA A 437 -14.02 -27.21 -13.62
C ALA A 437 -13.26 -27.78 -14.83
N LEU A 438 -13.98 -28.30 -15.84
CA LEU A 438 -13.42 -28.70 -17.14
C LEU A 438 -12.98 -27.49 -17.96
N GLU A 439 -13.79 -26.42 -18.01
CA GLU A 439 -13.47 -25.15 -18.69
C GLU A 439 -12.22 -24.49 -18.07
N CYS A 440 -12.14 -24.49 -16.73
CA CYS A 440 -10.96 -24.00 -16.00
C CYS A 440 -9.74 -24.91 -16.15
N GLY A 441 -9.87 -26.11 -16.70
CA GLY A 441 -8.79 -27.06 -16.86
C GLY A 441 -8.39 -27.79 -15.56
N TYR A 442 -9.19 -27.71 -14.48
CA TYR A 442 -8.92 -28.47 -13.25
C TYR A 442 -9.23 -29.95 -13.42
N LEU A 443 -10.19 -30.25 -14.27
CA LEU A 443 -10.59 -31.60 -14.64
C LEU A 443 -10.31 -31.85 -16.12
N ARG A 444 -10.22 -33.10 -16.48
CA ARG A 444 -10.23 -33.58 -17.87
C ARG A 444 -11.26 -34.68 -18.05
N LYS A 445 -11.66 -34.85 -19.29
CA LYS A 445 -12.60 -35.90 -19.69
C LYS A 445 -11.84 -37.00 -20.40
N ASN A 446 -11.98 -38.22 -19.91
CA ASN A 446 -11.45 -39.46 -20.51
C ASN A 446 -12.61 -40.39 -20.84
N GLY A 447 -13.11 -40.32 -22.08
CA GLY A 447 -14.35 -40.96 -22.47
C GLY A 447 -15.55 -40.44 -21.66
N ASN A 448 -16.18 -41.30 -20.87
CA ASN A 448 -17.30 -40.93 -19.99
C ASN A 448 -16.88 -40.67 -18.53
N ILE A 449 -15.60 -40.71 -18.24
CA ILE A 449 -15.02 -40.47 -16.90
C ILE A 449 -14.44 -39.07 -16.83
N ILE A 450 -14.69 -38.39 -15.73
CA ILE A 450 -14.05 -37.12 -15.35
C ILE A 450 -12.99 -37.44 -14.28
N GLU A 451 -11.81 -36.87 -14.47
CA GLU A 451 -10.68 -37.04 -13.55
C GLU A 451 -9.87 -35.75 -13.39
N PRO A 452 -9.11 -35.56 -12.30
CA PRO A 452 -8.28 -34.36 -12.11
C PRO A 452 -7.20 -34.23 -13.20
N LYS A 453 -7.06 -33.01 -13.73
CA LYS A 453 -5.95 -32.63 -14.64
C LYS A 453 -4.80 -31.95 -13.87
N ILE A 454 -5.09 -31.26 -12.76
CA ILE A 454 -4.08 -30.58 -11.93
C ILE A 454 -3.11 -31.57 -11.30
N ILE A 455 -1.94 -31.08 -10.89
CA ILE A 455 -0.98 -31.91 -10.13
C ILE A 455 -1.55 -32.20 -8.73
N LEU A 456 -1.74 -33.46 -8.45
CA LEU A 456 -2.38 -33.93 -7.23
C LEU A 456 -1.56 -35.07 -6.62
N ILE A 457 -1.20 -34.93 -5.34
CA ILE A 457 -0.37 -35.90 -4.62
C ILE A 457 -0.97 -36.26 -3.25
N ASP A 458 -0.61 -37.44 -2.76
CA ASP A 458 -0.91 -37.86 -1.40
C ASP A 458 0.06 -37.20 -0.41
N ARG A 459 -0.40 -36.72 0.73
CA ARG A 459 0.39 -36.10 1.79
C ARG A 459 1.59 -36.92 2.22
N LYS A 460 1.47 -38.25 2.24
CA LYS A 460 2.60 -39.15 2.58
C LYS A 460 3.81 -39.03 1.62
N ASN A 461 3.57 -38.56 0.39
CA ASN A 461 4.59 -38.40 -0.64
C ASN A 461 5.09 -36.94 -0.77
N GLU A 462 4.60 -36.03 0.08
CA GLU A 462 4.89 -34.58 0.00
C GLU A 462 6.40 -34.28 0.07
N THR A 463 7.11 -34.90 1.01
CA THR A 463 8.56 -34.71 1.17
C THR A 463 9.31 -35.18 -0.07
N ASP A 464 8.94 -36.32 -0.61
CA ASP A 464 9.59 -36.88 -1.80
C ASP A 464 9.32 -36.02 -3.04
N PHE A 465 8.13 -35.42 -3.13
CA PHE A 465 7.79 -34.48 -4.19
C PHE A 465 8.65 -33.21 -4.11
N TYR A 466 8.79 -32.61 -2.94
CA TYR A 466 9.66 -31.44 -2.78
C TYR A 466 11.14 -31.77 -3.01
N ASN A 467 11.58 -32.98 -2.71
CA ASN A 467 12.93 -33.43 -3.03
C ASN A 467 13.20 -33.43 -4.55
N LEU A 468 12.17 -33.67 -5.39
CA LEU A 468 12.32 -33.53 -6.84
C LEU A 468 12.69 -32.09 -7.24
N SER A 469 12.04 -31.08 -6.58
CA SER A 469 12.38 -29.68 -6.80
C SER A 469 13.79 -29.32 -6.31
N PHE A 470 14.20 -29.86 -5.15
CA PHE A 470 15.51 -29.57 -4.56
C PHE A 470 16.66 -30.15 -5.37
N ASP A 471 16.45 -31.25 -6.09
CA ASP A 471 17.42 -31.86 -6.98
C ASP A 471 17.90 -30.89 -8.08
N PHE A 472 17.07 -29.94 -8.53
CA PHE A 472 17.45 -28.91 -9.49
C PHE A 472 18.53 -27.98 -8.96
N ASN A 473 18.51 -27.67 -7.65
CA ASN A 473 19.45 -26.74 -7.03
C ASN A 473 20.81 -27.38 -6.65
N ASN A 474 20.95 -28.69 -6.75
CA ASN A 474 22.19 -29.37 -6.36
C ASN A 474 23.38 -28.97 -7.23
N ASP A 475 23.16 -28.63 -8.49
CA ASP A 475 24.19 -28.21 -9.45
C ASP A 475 24.32 -26.66 -9.52
N MET A 476 23.54 -25.90 -8.75
CA MET A 476 23.52 -24.42 -8.79
C MET A 476 24.50 -23.75 -7.83
N GLY A 477 25.43 -24.52 -7.22
CA GLY A 477 26.32 -24.00 -6.18
C GLY A 477 27.12 -22.76 -6.60
N THR A 478 27.67 -22.77 -7.82
CA THR A 478 28.46 -21.66 -8.37
C THR A 478 27.58 -20.41 -8.55
N VAL A 479 26.39 -20.55 -9.14
CA VAL A 479 25.42 -19.45 -9.35
C VAL A 479 24.98 -18.86 -8.02
N ILE A 480 24.67 -19.71 -7.05
CA ILE A 480 24.29 -19.30 -5.68
C ILE A 480 25.39 -18.45 -5.04
N GLU A 481 26.64 -18.90 -5.11
CA GLU A 481 27.80 -18.17 -4.56
C GLU A 481 28.01 -16.81 -5.23
N GLN A 482 27.89 -16.75 -6.55
CA GLN A 482 28.06 -15.52 -7.32
C GLN A 482 26.96 -14.49 -6.97
N ILE A 483 25.68 -14.90 -6.97
CA ILE A 483 24.59 -14.03 -6.59
C ILE A 483 24.76 -13.56 -5.15
N ALA A 484 25.06 -14.47 -4.21
CA ALA A 484 25.24 -14.12 -2.81
C ALA A 484 26.35 -13.10 -2.60
N ALA A 485 27.47 -13.23 -3.30
CA ALA A 485 28.57 -12.28 -3.24
C ALA A 485 28.13 -10.88 -3.72
N GLU A 486 27.55 -10.81 -4.92
CA GLU A 486 27.19 -9.52 -5.53
C GLU A 486 26.08 -8.80 -4.79
N ILE A 487 25.01 -9.53 -4.43
CA ILE A 487 23.89 -8.92 -3.70
C ILE A 487 24.31 -8.47 -2.30
N SER A 488 25.25 -9.17 -1.65
CA SER A 488 25.76 -8.77 -0.34
C SER A 488 26.50 -7.44 -0.38
N VAL A 489 27.30 -7.20 -1.42
CA VAL A 489 27.96 -5.90 -1.64
C VAL A 489 26.93 -4.81 -1.89
N PHE A 490 25.93 -5.10 -2.73
CA PHE A 490 24.85 -4.16 -3.01
C PHE A 490 24.05 -3.79 -1.74
N MET A 491 23.66 -4.79 -0.95
CA MET A 491 22.90 -4.60 0.28
C MET A 491 23.67 -3.75 1.31
N ARG A 492 24.97 -3.99 1.50
CA ARG A 492 25.79 -3.19 2.44
C ARG A 492 25.91 -1.73 2.01
N ALA A 493 25.79 -1.44 0.71
CA ALA A 493 25.82 -0.07 0.19
C ALA A 493 24.48 0.67 0.32
N HIS A 494 23.36 -0.04 0.31
CA HIS A 494 22.02 0.55 0.19
C HIS A 494 21.17 0.40 1.46
N ILE A 495 21.35 -0.65 2.26
CA ILE A 495 20.59 -0.82 3.51
C ILE A 495 21.07 0.18 4.56
N PRO A 496 20.18 1.06 5.10
CA PRO A 496 20.52 1.93 6.21
C PRO A 496 21.04 1.15 7.43
N GLU A 497 22.03 1.66 8.13
CA GLU A 497 22.65 1.00 9.29
C GLU A 497 21.62 0.49 10.31
N HIS A 498 20.58 1.27 10.57
CA HIS A 498 19.56 0.94 11.55
C HIS A 498 18.57 -0.16 11.11
N LEU A 499 18.59 -0.58 9.84
CA LEU A 499 17.80 -1.67 9.28
C LEU A 499 18.66 -2.86 8.87
N MET A 500 19.97 -2.79 9.11
CA MET A 500 20.90 -3.83 8.68
C MET A 500 20.59 -5.20 9.30
N ASN A 501 20.05 -5.24 10.52
CA ASN A 501 19.59 -6.46 11.17
C ASN A 501 18.31 -7.07 10.56
N GLU A 502 17.68 -6.38 9.60
CA GLU A 502 16.53 -6.86 8.83
C GLU A 502 16.89 -7.21 7.38
N TYR A 503 18.17 -7.43 7.08
CA TYR A 503 18.67 -7.72 5.71
C TYR A 503 17.97 -8.90 5.04
N GLN A 504 17.48 -9.89 5.80
CA GLN A 504 16.76 -11.04 5.26
C GLN A 504 15.40 -10.66 4.63
N ILE A 505 14.78 -9.58 5.11
CA ILE A 505 13.55 -9.06 4.50
C ILE A 505 13.86 -8.36 3.18
N TYR A 506 15.00 -7.68 3.09
CA TYR A 506 15.47 -7.07 1.85
C TYR A 506 15.63 -8.12 0.73
N THR A 507 16.28 -9.24 1.01
CA THR A 507 16.47 -10.33 0.02
C THR A 507 15.16 -11.06 -0.30
N ARG A 508 14.18 -11.03 0.58
CA ARG A 508 12.90 -11.72 0.37
C ARG A 508 11.87 -10.90 -0.39
N LEU A 509 11.84 -9.58 -0.20
CA LEU A 509 10.76 -8.71 -0.70
C LEU A 509 11.25 -7.59 -1.65
N ILE A 510 12.56 -7.39 -1.79
CA ILE A 510 13.15 -6.40 -2.70
C ILE A 510 14.04 -7.08 -3.71
N ALA A 511 15.16 -7.66 -3.27
CA ALA A 511 16.11 -8.32 -4.15
C ALA A 511 15.67 -9.76 -4.44
N GLY A 512 15.72 -10.18 -5.69
CA GLY A 512 15.34 -11.53 -6.10
C GLY A 512 13.83 -11.78 -6.21
N VAL A 513 12.97 -10.84 -5.80
CA VAL A 513 11.52 -11.05 -5.83
C VAL A 513 10.96 -11.29 -7.24
N ARG A 514 11.66 -10.85 -8.28
CA ARG A 514 11.29 -11.08 -9.69
C ARG A 514 11.81 -12.40 -10.26
N ILE A 515 12.66 -13.13 -9.50
CA ILE A 515 13.33 -14.33 -10.05
C ILE A 515 12.33 -15.41 -10.50
N LEU A 516 11.24 -15.62 -9.72
CA LEU A 516 10.23 -16.59 -10.10
C LEU A 516 9.53 -16.19 -11.41
N ALA A 517 9.13 -14.92 -11.54
CA ALA A 517 8.50 -14.41 -12.75
C ALA A 517 9.40 -14.60 -13.99
N LYS A 518 10.66 -14.19 -13.86
CA LYS A 518 11.63 -14.25 -14.95
C LYS A 518 12.03 -15.69 -15.29
N ALA A 519 12.19 -16.55 -14.29
CA ALA A 519 12.46 -17.97 -14.50
C ALA A 519 11.31 -18.68 -15.23
N ILE A 520 10.06 -18.37 -14.89
CA ILE A 520 8.88 -18.91 -15.59
C ILE A 520 8.89 -18.48 -17.06
N GLU A 521 9.06 -17.18 -17.34
CA GLU A 521 9.09 -16.67 -18.73
C GLU A 521 10.22 -17.32 -19.54
N GLU A 522 11.43 -17.41 -18.96
CA GLU A 522 12.56 -18.03 -19.64
C GLU A 522 12.37 -19.54 -19.84
N CYS A 523 11.84 -20.24 -18.84
CA CYS A 523 11.56 -21.68 -18.97
C CYS A 523 10.45 -21.97 -19.99
N ILE A 524 9.48 -21.06 -20.18
CA ILE A 524 8.48 -21.19 -21.26
C ILE A 524 9.16 -20.99 -22.62
N ASN A 525 9.99 -19.96 -22.77
CA ASN A 525 10.72 -19.67 -24.00
C ASN A 525 11.63 -20.83 -24.42
N GLU A 526 12.28 -21.48 -23.45
CA GLU A 526 13.14 -22.68 -23.64
C GLU A 526 12.35 -23.99 -23.81
N GLY A 527 11.00 -23.94 -23.70
CA GLY A 527 10.13 -25.11 -23.80
C GLY A 527 10.22 -26.09 -22.62
N LEU A 528 10.67 -25.62 -21.46
CA LEU A 528 10.79 -26.38 -20.21
C LEU A 528 9.49 -26.36 -19.40
N LEU A 529 8.68 -25.32 -19.54
CA LEU A 529 7.32 -25.20 -19.05
C LEU A 529 6.33 -25.21 -20.21
N ALA A 530 5.16 -25.83 -20.01
CA ALA A 530 4.05 -25.71 -20.95
C ALA A 530 3.52 -24.27 -20.93
N GLU A 531 3.27 -23.68 -22.11
CA GLU A 531 2.51 -22.44 -22.15
C GLU A 531 1.07 -22.72 -21.70
N PRO A 532 0.49 -21.92 -20.78
CA PRO A 532 -0.87 -22.13 -20.31
C PRO A 532 -1.88 -22.06 -21.45
N GLU A 533 -2.82 -22.99 -21.50
CA GLU A 533 -3.87 -23.04 -22.54
C GLU A 533 -4.74 -21.79 -22.51
N ASN A 534 -4.94 -21.22 -21.31
CA ASN A 534 -5.64 -19.96 -21.08
C ASN A 534 -5.20 -19.36 -19.72
N ARG A 535 -5.65 -18.13 -19.42
CA ARG A 535 -5.32 -17.48 -18.14
C ARG A 535 -5.85 -18.19 -16.90
N VAL A 536 -6.88 -19.02 -17.06
CA VAL A 536 -7.48 -19.83 -15.98
C VAL A 536 -6.82 -21.21 -15.91
N GLY A 537 -5.66 -21.40 -16.56
CA GLY A 537 -4.97 -22.68 -16.70
C GLY A 537 -4.69 -23.39 -15.38
N ALA A 538 -4.83 -24.71 -15.41
CA ALA A 538 -4.59 -25.59 -14.26
C ALA A 538 -3.12 -25.82 -13.95
N GLU A 539 -2.22 -25.35 -14.80
CA GLU A 539 -0.78 -25.55 -14.72
C GLU A 539 -0.20 -25.03 -13.41
N GLY A 540 -0.71 -23.89 -12.94
CA GLY A 540 -0.24 -23.25 -11.71
C GLY A 540 -0.78 -23.87 -10.40
N VAL A 541 -1.53 -24.98 -10.45
CA VAL A 541 -2.18 -25.58 -9.27
C VAL A 541 -1.49 -26.87 -8.85
N LEU A 542 -1.02 -26.91 -7.60
CA LEU A 542 -0.62 -28.13 -6.89
C LEU A 542 -1.57 -28.39 -5.75
N MET A 543 -2.11 -29.61 -5.66
CA MET A 543 -2.97 -30.04 -4.56
C MET A 543 -2.35 -31.22 -3.81
N ILE A 544 -2.29 -31.14 -2.49
CA ILE A 544 -1.81 -32.21 -1.59
C ILE A 544 -2.95 -32.61 -0.67
N VAL A 545 -3.34 -33.88 -0.71
CA VAL A 545 -4.48 -34.40 0.03
C VAL A 545 -4.05 -35.45 1.05
N GLU A 546 -4.73 -35.47 2.23
CA GLU A 546 -4.59 -36.47 3.28
C GLU A 546 -5.97 -37.10 3.52
N ARG A 547 -6.05 -38.44 3.35
CA ARG A 547 -7.27 -39.23 3.64
C ARG A 547 -7.45 -39.51 5.11
#